data_c9c79a01ea06aedf9eac78211d761ec1
#
_entry.id   c9c79a01ea06aedf9eac78211d761ec1
#
_cell.length_a   1.000
_cell.length_b   1.000
_cell.length_c   1.000
_cell.angle_alpha   90.00
_cell.angle_beta   90.00
_cell.angle_gamma   90.00
#
_symmetry.space_group_name_H-M   'P 1'
#
loop_
_entity.id
_entity.type
_entity.pdbx_description
1 polymer ?
#
loop_
_entity_poly.entity_id
_entity_poly.type
_entity_poly.pdbx_seq_one_letter_code
_entity_poly.pdbx_strand_id
1 'polypeptide(L)'
;MKVTNMVKQIPMKHLAFFSLLCSSAASAAERPNIIYIFTDQQTASAMSCAGNPDLHTPNLDRLAAAGVMFNNAYCTAPLSGPSRGAMFTGHYPDAVGLSVNGSPIPDSLRTQTLGTLIKNAGYDCAYGGKWHLPLLDVPDKEYGFDNIYKHSDDGLAEACAEYLSRKHKKPFFLVASYDNPHNICEYARSQNFPYGNI
;
A
#
# COMPACT_ATOMS: atom_id res chain seq x y z
N MET A 1 -9.36 28.01 67.91
CA MET A 1 -10.17 28.15 66.70
C MET A 1 -9.90 26.92 65.84
N LYS A 2 -10.80 25.93 65.79
CA LYS A 2 -10.63 24.70 65.00
C LYS A 2 -11.36 24.88 63.68
N VAL A 3 -10.61 24.81 62.57
CA VAL A 3 -11.19 24.80 61.22
C VAL A 3 -11.48 23.34 60.85
N THR A 4 -12.72 23.01 60.77
CA THR A 4 -13.21 21.67 60.37
C THR A 4 -13.37 21.63 58.87
N ASN A 5 -12.49 20.87 58.18
CA ASN A 5 -12.61 20.59 56.76
C ASN A 5 -13.82 19.70 56.49
N MET A 6 -14.83 20.26 55.88
CA MET A 6 -16.01 19.53 55.35
C MET A 6 -15.71 19.09 53.91
N VAL A 7 -15.13 17.90 53.74
CA VAL A 7 -15.08 17.24 52.46
C VAL A 7 -16.44 16.64 52.17
N LYS A 8 -17.22 17.23 51.25
CA LYS A 8 -18.48 16.65 50.77
C LYS A 8 -18.14 15.40 49.95
N GLN A 9 -18.48 14.23 50.48
CA GLN A 9 -18.42 12.97 49.75
C GLN A 9 -19.46 12.99 48.62
N ILE A 10 -19.02 12.89 47.36
CA ILE A 10 -19.89 12.71 46.22
C ILE A 10 -20.39 11.25 46.27
N PRO A 11 -21.73 10.98 46.28
CA PRO A 11 -22.23 9.62 46.39
C PRO A 11 -21.82 8.78 45.17
N MET A 12 -21.25 7.60 45.45
CA MET A 12 -20.71 6.65 44.47
C MET A 12 -21.63 6.27 43.30
N LYS A 13 -22.95 6.48 43.47
CA LYS A 13 -23.97 6.26 42.43
C LYS A 13 -23.83 7.20 41.21
N HIS A 14 -23.24 8.38 41.36
CA HIS A 14 -23.06 9.35 40.31
C HIS A 14 -21.73 9.09 39.57
N LEU A 15 -20.75 8.47 40.21
CA LEU A 15 -19.47 8.11 39.58
C LEU A 15 -19.65 6.93 38.59
N ALA A 16 -20.52 5.97 38.93
CA ALA A 16 -20.84 4.83 38.06
C ALA A 16 -21.60 5.23 36.79
N PHE A 17 -22.47 6.27 36.90
CA PHE A 17 -23.22 6.77 35.74
C PHE A 17 -22.37 7.56 34.77
N PHE A 18 -21.35 8.27 35.28
CA PHE A 18 -20.41 9.03 34.45
C PHE A 18 -19.43 8.10 33.70
N SER A 19 -19.02 6.97 34.30
CA SER A 19 -18.18 5.95 33.67
C SER A 19 -18.90 5.21 32.52
N LEU A 20 -20.22 5.02 32.62
CA LEU A 20 -21.03 4.35 31.62
C LEU A 20 -21.29 5.23 30.39
N LEU A 21 -21.35 6.55 30.57
CA LEU A 21 -21.52 7.52 29.48
C LEU A 21 -20.23 7.77 28.68
N CYS A 22 -19.05 7.58 29.29
CA CYS A 22 -17.77 7.69 28.59
C CYS A 22 -17.41 6.44 27.77
N SER A 23 -18.01 5.29 28.04
CA SER A 23 -17.74 4.06 27.29
C SER A 23 -18.55 3.91 26.00
N SER A 24 -19.55 4.77 25.75
CA SER A 24 -20.38 4.68 24.54
C SER A 24 -19.96 5.62 23.39
N ALA A 25 -18.85 6.36 23.53
CA ALA A 25 -18.40 7.32 22.53
C ALA A 25 -17.09 6.92 21.83
N ALA A 26 -16.58 5.71 22.04
CA ALA A 26 -15.57 5.14 21.16
C ALA A 26 -16.30 4.50 19.97
N SER A 27 -16.91 5.32 19.12
CA SER A 27 -17.18 4.93 17.73
C SER A 27 -15.84 4.48 17.17
N ALA A 28 -15.68 3.18 16.90
CA ALA A 28 -14.51 2.69 16.20
C ALA A 28 -14.45 3.50 14.92
N ALA A 29 -13.41 4.34 14.77
CA ALA A 29 -13.21 5.11 13.56
C ALA A 29 -13.29 4.13 12.40
N GLU A 30 -14.17 4.40 11.43
CA GLU A 30 -14.28 3.56 10.23
C GLU A 30 -12.89 3.47 9.61
N ARG A 31 -12.39 2.25 9.46
CA ARG A 31 -11.09 2.02 8.85
C ARG A 31 -11.18 2.38 7.38
N PRO A 32 -10.34 3.28 6.85
CA PRO A 32 -10.41 3.67 5.45
C PRO A 32 -10.04 2.50 4.53
N ASN A 33 -10.63 2.47 3.35
CA ASN A 33 -10.11 1.67 2.25
C ASN A 33 -8.76 2.25 1.80
N ILE A 34 -7.83 1.39 1.42
CA ILE A 34 -6.49 1.77 1.00
C ILE A 34 -6.26 1.28 -0.43
N ILE A 35 -5.84 2.18 -1.31
CA ILE A 35 -5.40 1.85 -2.66
C ILE A 35 -3.95 2.26 -2.79
N TYR A 36 -3.08 1.30 -3.13
CA TYR A 36 -1.66 1.52 -3.35
C TYR A 36 -1.32 1.27 -4.81
N ILE A 37 -1.12 2.36 -5.55
CA ILE A 37 -0.79 2.32 -6.98
C ILE A 37 0.67 2.73 -7.14
N PHE A 38 1.44 1.94 -7.87
CA PHE A 38 2.81 2.29 -8.22
C PHE A 38 3.22 1.72 -9.57
N THR A 39 4.21 2.36 -10.16
CA THR A 39 4.80 2.05 -11.46
C THR A 39 6.20 1.50 -11.26
N ASP A 40 6.72 0.76 -12.25
CA ASP A 40 8.12 0.31 -12.27
C ASP A 40 8.96 1.26 -13.11
N GLN A 41 10.11 1.68 -12.58
CA GLN A 41 11.12 2.50 -13.28
C GLN A 41 10.67 3.94 -13.64
N GLN A 42 9.55 4.43 -13.16
CA GLN A 42 9.14 5.81 -13.42
C GLN A 42 10.03 6.78 -12.64
N THR A 43 10.62 7.74 -13.34
CA THR A 43 11.39 8.81 -12.68
C THR A 43 10.45 9.86 -12.06
N ALA A 44 10.91 10.56 -11.02
CA ALA A 44 10.13 11.61 -10.38
C ALA A 44 9.71 12.73 -11.35
N SER A 45 10.55 13.02 -12.36
CA SER A 45 10.27 14.03 -13.40
C SER A 45 9.30 13.56 -14.49
N ALA A 46 8.87 12.30 -14.48
CA ALA A 46 7.94 11.78 -15.51
C ALA A 46 6.46 12.02 -15.14
N MET A 47 6.15 13.22 -14.67
CA MET A 47 4.79 13.66 -14.33
C MET A 47 4.65 15.17 -14.60
N SER A 48 3.49 15.61 -15.12
CA SER A 48 3.22 17.05 -15.31
C SER A 48 3.15 17.82 -13.98
N CYS A 49 2.60 17.24 -12.92
CA CYS A 49 2.60 17.83 -11.58
C CYS A 49 4.00 17.99 -10.97
N ALA A 50 4.99 17.26 -11.48
CA ALA A 50 6.40 17.43 -11.09
C ALA A 50 7.14 18.49 -11.92
N GLY A 51 6.43 19.24 -12.78
CA GLY A 51 6.98 20.33 -13.60
C GLY A 51 7.49 19.88 -14.97
N ASN A 52 7.18 18.67 -15.43
CA ASN A 52 7.56 18.22 -16.79
C ASN A 52 6.61 18.85 -17.82
N PRO A 53 7.12 19.72 -18.74
CA PRO A 53 6.27 20.37 -19.74
C PRO A 53 5.88 19.47 -20.91
N ASP A 54 6.59 18.36 -21.11
CA ASP A 54 6.44 17.46 -22.26
C ASP A 54 5.46 16.32 -21.98
N LEU A 55 5.03 16.17 -20.72
CA LEU A 55 4.12 15.12 -20.30
C LEU A 55 2.77 15.70 -19.85
N HIS A 56 1.71 14.95 -20.16
CA HIS A 56 0.36 15.26 -19.72
C HIS A 56 -0.21 14.11 -18.88
N THR A 57 -0.20 14.29 -17.55
CA THR A 57 -0.64 13.28 -16.57
C THR A 57 -1.78 13.79 -15.69
N PRO A 58 -2.98 14.09 -16.28
CA PRO A 58 -4.04 14.84 -15.59
C PRO A 58 -4.62 14.13 -14.37
N ASN A 59 -4.56 12.80 -14.32
CA ASN A 59 -5.04 12.05 -13.19
C ASN A 59 -4.08 12.15 -11.99
N LEU A 60 -2.76 12.10 -12.25
CA LEU A 60 -1.75 12.32 -11.22
C LEU A 60 -1.77 13.77 -10.73
N ASP A 61 -1.98 14.73 -11.62
CA ASP A 61 -2.13 16.15 -11.28
C ASP A 61 -3.32 16.39 -10.34
N ARG A 62 -4.46 15.73 -10.60
CA ARG A 62 -5.63 15.81 -9.69
C ARG A 62 -5.35 15.19 -8.33
N LEU A 63 -4.65 14.06 -8.27
CA LEU A 63 -4.25 13.45 -7.01
C LEU A 63 -3.28 14.35 -6.24
N ALA A 64 -2.29 14.92 -6.90
CA ALA A 64 -1.35 15.86 -6.29
C ALA A 64 -2.05 17.11 -5.73
N ALA A 65 -3.02 17.65 -6.49
CA ALA A 65 -3.79 18.83 -6.05
C ALA A 65 -4.74 18.54 -4.87
N ALA A 66 -5.25 17.31 -4.77
CA ALA A 66 -6.19 16.91 -3.71
C ALA A 66 -5.52 16.33 -2.46
N GLY A 67 -4.25 15.97 -2.56
CA GLY A 67 -3.49 15.27 -1.52
C GLY A 67 -2.18 15.95 -1.14
N VAL A 68 -1.19 15.14 -0.83
CA VAL A 68 0.17 15.58 -0.51
C VAL A 68 1.15 14.99 -1.51
N MET A 69 1.95 15.83 -2.15
CA MET A 69 3.04 15.44 -3.04
C MET A 69 4.38 15.48 -2.31
N PHE A 70 5.11 14.37 -2.33
CA PHE A 70 6.45 14.27 -1.75
C PHE A 70 7.52 14.49 -2.82
N ASN A 71 8.14 15.66 -2.84
CA ASN A 71 9.16 16.02 -3.85
C ASN A 71 10.49 15.28 -3.65
N ASN A 72 10.76 14.79 -2.44
CA ASN A 72 12.00 14.13 -2.06
C ASN A 72 11.71 12.72 -1.50
N ALA A 73 11.12 11.85 -2.33
CA ALA A 73 10.93 10.45 -2.00
C ALA A 73 12.00 9.60 -2.69
N TYR A 74 12.61 8.67 -1.95
CA TYR A 74 13.71 7.83 -2.44
C TYR A 74 13.38 6.36 -2.21
N CYS A 75 13.63 5.52 -3.21
CA CYS A 75 13.60 4.07 -3.03
C CYS A 75 14.88 3.60 -2.29
N THR A 76 14.78 2.52 -1.56
CA THR A 76 15.90 1.95 -0.79
C THR A 76 16.98 1.33 -1.67
N ALA A 77 16.61 0.89 -2.88
CA ALA A 77 17.53 0.37 -3.90
C ALA A 77 16.92 0.62 -5.29
N PRO A 78 17.71 1.10 -6.28
CA PRO A 78 17.21 1.40 -7.62
C PRO A 78 17.16 0.13 -8.50
N LEU A 79 16.60 -0.96 -7.97
CA LEU A 79 16.43 -2.25 -8.64
C LEU A 79 15.10 -2.86 -8.19
N SER A 80 14.32 -3.39 -9.13
CA SER A 80 12.92 -3.80 -8.91
C SER A 80 12.74 -4.78 -7.74
N GLY A 81 13.43 -5.92 -7.73
CA GLY A 81 13.33 -6.92 -6.67
C GLY A 81 13.67 -6.37 -5.29
N PRO A 82 14.87 -5.80 -5.08
CA PRO A 82 15.25 -5.19 -3.82
C PRO A 82 14.31 -4.09 -3.35
N SER A 83 13.90 -3.17 -4.24
CA SER A 83 12.96 -2.10 -3.89
C SER A 83 11.60 -2.65 -3.43
N ARG A 84 11.03 -3.61 -4.19
CA ARG A 84 9.78 -4.28 -3.82
C ARG A 84 9.92 -5.08 -2.53
N GLY A 85 11.07 -5.76 -2.34
CA GLY A 85 11.38 -6.44 -1.09
C GLY A 85 11.31 -5.49 0.10
N ALA A 86 11.91 -4.32 0.02
CA ALA A 86 11.82 -3.31 1.07
C ALA A 86 10.41 -2.80 1.29
N MET A 87 9.65 -2.52 0.21
CA MET A 87 8.25 -2.06 0.30
C MET A 87 7.35 -3.06 1.03
N PHE A 88 7.52 -4.36 0.75
CA PHE A 88 6.65 -5.39 1.31
C PHE A 88 7.14 -5.99 2.62
N THR A 89 8.41 -5.86 2.98
CA THR A 89 8.94 -6.38 4.25
C THR A 89 9.20 -5.29 5.29
N GLY A 90 9.30 -4.02 4.87
CA GLY A 90 9.67 -2.91 5.77
C GLY A 90 11.15 -2.92 6.18
N HIS A 91 12.00 -3.71 5.51
CA HIS A 91 13.43 -3.83 5.82
C HIS A 91 14.29 -3.30 4.68
N TYR A 92 15.49 -2.81 5.00
CA TYR A 92 16.49 -2.52 3.98
C TYR A 92 16.90 -3.82 3.28
N PRO A 93 17.01 -3.84 1.94
CA PRO A 93 17.26 -5.07 1.18
C PRO A 93 18.51 -5.83 1.63
N ASP A 94 19.61 -5.13 1.85
CA ASP A 94 20.89 -5.74 2.27
C ASP A 94 20.82 -6.38 3.65
N ALA A 95 20.00 -5.83 4.56
CA ALA A 95 19.84 -6.37 5.92
C ALA A 95 19.13 -7.74 5.92
N VAL A 96 18.40 -8.07 4.86
CA VAL A 96 17.58 -9.30 4.76
C VAL A 96 17.90 -10.15 3.53
N GLY A 97 19.03 -9.86 2.86
CA GLY A 97 19.52 -10.66 1.73
C GLY A 97 18.74 -10.49 0.42
N LEU A 98 18.01 -9.39 0.26
CA LEU A 98 17.23 -9.06 -0.94
C LEU A 98 17.97 -8.13 -1.89
N SER A 99 19.28 -8.32 -2.08
CA SER A 99 20.15 -7.36 -2.77
C SER A 99 20.12 -7.44 -4.30
N VAL A 100 19.53 -8.49 -4.88
CA VAL A 100 19.44 -8.69 -6.33
C VAL A 100 18.05 -9.16 -6.76
N ASN A 101 17.71 -9.00 -8.03
CA ASN A 101 16.49 -9.58 -8.58
C ASN A 101 16.52 -11.11 -8.43
N GLY A 102 15.39 -11.69 -8.01
CA GLY A 102 15.28 -13.12 -7.77
C GLY A 102 15.67 -13.55 -6.36
N SER A 103 16.17 -12.65 -5.50
CA SER A 103 16.34 -12.97 -4.07
C SER A 103 15.00 -13.31 -3.44
N PRO A 104 14.86 -14.47 -2.79
CA PRO A 104 13.62 -14.83 -2.11
C PRO A 104 13.45 -14.01 -0.82
N ILE A 105 12.20 -13.69 -0.49
CA ILE A 105 11.90 -13.15 0.84
C ILE A 105 12.24 -14.25 1.87
N PRO A 106 13.07 -13.94 2.90
CA PRO A 106 13.40 -14.90 3.94
C PRO A 106 12.16 -15.50 4.60
N ASP A 107 12.16 -16.79 4.90
CA ASP A 107 11.01 -17.49 5.49
C ASP A 107 10.54 -16.82 6.80
N SER A 108 11.47 -16.29 7.59
CA SER A 108 11.16 -15.54 8.82
C SER A 108 10.32 -14.27 8.58
N LEU A 109 10.34 -13.71 7.36
CA LEU A 109 9.61 -12.48 7.01
C LEU A 109 8.32 -12.76 6.21
N ARG A 110 8.08 -13.97 5.70
CA ARG A 110 6.91 -14.29 4.87
C ARG A 110 5.58 -13.98 5.56
N THR A 111 5.50 -14.24 6.85
CA THR A 111 4.30 -13.96 7.67
C THR A 111 4.25 -12.54 8.22
N GLN A 112 5.24 -11.70 7.90
CA GLN A 112 5.38 -10.33 8.37
C GLN A 112 5.38 -9.32 7.21
N THR A 113 4.98 -9.74 6.02
CA THR A 113 4.86 -8.84 4.87
C THR A 113 3.70 -7.87 5.04
N LEU A 114 3.77 -6.75 4.34
CA LEU A 114 2.74 -5.70 4.36
C LEU A 114 1.33 -6.27 4.15
N GLY A 115 1.16 -7.17 3.16
CA GLY A 115 -0.13 -7.80 2.91
C GLY A 115 -0.61 -8.65 4.07
N THR A 116 0.27 -9.46 4.66
CA THR A 116 -0.07 -10.29 5.83
C THR A 116 -0.43 -9.44 7.05
N LEU A 117 0.33 -8.37 7.32
CA LEU A 117 0.06 -7.47 8.45
C LEU A 117 -1.28 -6.75 8.30
N ILE A 118 -1.56 -6.21 7.12
CA ILE A 118 -2.84 -5.52 6.85
C ILE A 118 -4.01 -6.51 6.87
N LYS A 119 -3.84 -7.73 6.33
CA LYS A 119 -4.86 -8.79 6.41
C LYS A 119 -5.17 -9.16 7.85
N ASN A 120 -4.14 -9.31 8.70
CA ASN A 120 -4.29 -9.59 10.13
C ASN A 120 -4.96 -8.42 10.89
N ALA A 121 -4.82 -7.19 10.37
CA ALA A 121 -5.55 -6.03 10.86
C ALA A 121 -7.03 -6.02 10.43
N GLY A 122 -7.51 -7.04 9.70
CA GLY A 122 -8.92 -7.24 9.34
C GLY A 122 -9.33 -6.65 8.00
N TYR A 123 -8.38 -6.38 7.10
CA TYR A 123 -8.65 -5.94 5.73
C TYR A 123 -8.79 -7.12 4.77
N ASP A 124 -9.56 -6.96 3.71
CA ASP A 124 -9.49 -7.77 2.52
C ASP A 124 -8.37 -7.21 1.63
N CYS A 125 -7.33 -8.03 1.35
CA CYS A 125 -6.14 -7.59 0.62
C CYS A 125 -6.13 -8.18 -0.79
N ALA A 126 -6.07 -7.33 -1.79
CA ALA A 126 -6.04 -7.70 -3.21
C ALA A 126 -4.80 -7.16 -3.90
N TYR A 127 -4.30 -7.91 -4.88
CA TYR A 127 -3.13 -7.55 -5.67
C TYR A 127 -3.38 -7.78 -7.16
N GLY A 128 -2.99 -6.81 -8.00
CA GLY A 128 -2.96 -6.95 -9.44
C GLY A 128 -1.66 -6.41 -10.03
N GLY A 129 -1.17 -7.04 -11.08
CA GLY A 129 0.02 -6.63 -11.82
C GLY A 129 1.33 -7.27 -11.33
N LYS A 130 2.45 -6.61 -11.62
CA LYS A 130 3.82 -7.10 -11.40
C LYS A 130 4.15 -7.33 -9.93
N TRP A 131 4.50 -8.58 -9.57
CA TRP A 131 4.99 -8.93 -8.22
C TRP A 131 6.51 -8.89 -8.12
N HIS A 132 7.20 -9.73 -8.89
CA HIS A 132 8.66 -9.81 -9.03
C HIS A 132 9.42 -10.17 -7.73
N LEU A 133 8.75 -10.89 -6.79
CA LEU A 133 9.32 -11.34 -5.51
C LEU A 133 8.83 -12.74 -5.11
N PRO A 134 9.68 -13.76 -5.03
CA PRO A 134 10.85 -13.98 -5.86
C PRO A 134 10.35 -14.37 -7.25
N LEU A 135 10.85 -13.93 -8.31
CA LEU A 135 10.59 -14.28 -9.73
C LEU A 135 9.20 -14.87 -10.10
N LEU A 136 8.21 -14.70 -9.23
CA LEU A 136 6.82 -15.09 -9.47
C LEU A 136 6.11 -13.96 -10.21
N ASP A 137 5.19 -14.33 -11.10
CA ASP A 137 4.37 -13.34 -11.81
C ASP A 137 3.37 -12.65 -10.89
N VAL A 138 2.94 -13.34 -9.84
CA VAL A 138 1.94 -12.90 -8.86
C VAL A 138 2.33 -13.34 -7.45
N PRO A 139 1.90 -12.63 -6.39
CA PRO A 139 2.19 -13.05 -5.02
C PRO A 139 1.45 -14.34 -4.66
N ASP A 140 2.12 -15.20 -3.91
CA ASP A 140 1.46 -16.31 -3.24
C ASP A 140 0.53 -15.81 -2.13
N LYS A 141 -0.50 -16.61 -1.80
CA LYS A 141 -1.45 -16.29 -0.72
C LYS A 141 -0.79 -16.12 0.65
N GLU A 142 0.37 -16.74 0.86
CA GLU A 142 1.15 -16.60 2.09
C GLU A 142 1.63 -15.16 2.35
N TYR A 143 1.77 -14.34 1.29
CA TYR A 143 2.08 -12.92 1.42
C TYR A 143 0.87 -12.05 1.74
N GLY A 144 -0.28 -12.66 2.00
CA GLY A 144 -1.49 -12.01 2.48
C GLY A 144 -2.42 -11.45 1.41
N PHE A 145 -2.11 -11.63 0.13
CA PHE A 145 -2.91 -11.08 -0.97
C PHE A 145 -3.74 -12.15 -1.70
N ASP A 146 -4.92 -11.74 -2.14
CA ASP A 146 -5.69 -12.45 -3.16
C ASP A 146 -5.39 -11.81 -4.53
N ASN A 147 -4.94 -12.61 -5.50
CA ASN A 147 -4.65 -12.12 -6.83
C ASN A 147 -5.92 -11.82 -7.59
N ILE A 148 -6.04 -10.60 -8.11
CA ILE A 148 -7.15 -10.17 -8.97
C ILE A 148 -6.75 -10.05 -10.44
N TYR A 149 -5.46 -9.90 -10.72
CA TYR A 149 -4.96 -9.81 -12.09
C TYR A 149 -3.50 -10.29 -12.22
N LYS A 150 -3.18 -10.83 -13.41
CA LYS A 150 -1.83 -11.30 -13.76
C LYS A 150 -0.83 -10.15 -13.91
N HIS A 151 0.45 -10.48 -14.07
CA HIS A 151 1.50 -9.54 -14.46
C HIS A 151 1.26 -9.05 -15.90
N SER A 152 0.50 -7.99 -16.05
CA SER A 152 0.25 -7.27 -17.31
C SER A 152 -0.38 -5.93 -16.98
N ASP A 153 0.00 -4.89 -17.71
CA ASP A 153 -0.64 -3.57 -17.60
C ASP A 153 -1.97 -3.53 -18.39
N ASP A 154 -2.03 -4.29 -19.51
CA ASP A 154 -3.25 -4.40 -20.31
C ASP A 154 -4.34 -5.11 -19.51
N GLY A 155 -5.40 -4.39 -19.17
CA GLY A 155 -6.55 -4.89 -18.40
C GLY A 155 -6.41 -4.77 -16.89
N LEU A 156 -5.27 -4.29 -16.36
CA LEU A 156 -5.08 -4.12 -14.91
C LEU A 156 -6.04 -3.06 -14.34
N ALA A 157 -6.21 -1.94 -15.04
CA ALA A 157 -7.11 -0.87 -14.60
C ALA A 157 -8.55 -1.36 -14.51
N GLU A 158 -9.02 -2.13 -15.50
CA GLU A 158 -10.35 -2.73 -15.55
C GLU A 158 -10.56 -3.73 -14.42
N ALA A 159 -9.59 -4.60 -14.17
CA ALA A 159 -9.65 -5.56 -13.06
C ALA A 159 -9.70 -4.85 -11.69
N CYS A 160 -8.93 -3.78 -11.52
CA CYS A 160 -8.99 -2.95 -10.31
C CYS A 160 -10.36 -2.26 -10.18
N ALA A 161 -10.89 -1.68 -11.27
CA ALA A 161 -12.21 -1.04 -11.27
C ALA A 161 -13.32 -2.03 -10.96
N GLU A 162 -13.28 -3.24 -11.52
CA GLU A 162 -14.20 -4.31 -11.17
C GLU A 162 -14.12 -4.67 -9.69
N TYR A 163 -12.91 -4.85 -9.14
CA TYR A 163 -12.73 -5.11 -7.72
C TYR A 163 -13.34 -4.00 -6.85
N LEU A 164 -13.07 -2.74 -7.18
CA LEU A 164 -13.57 -1.57 -6.45
C LEU A 164 -15.10 -1.43 -6.50
N SER A 165 -15.74 -1.88 -7.58
CA SER A 165 -17.19 -1.83 -7.77
C SER A 165 -17.96 -2.87 -6.96
N ARG A 166 -17.29 -3.89 -6.40
CA ARG A 166 -17.89 -4.94 -5.60
C ARG A 166 -18.38 -4.40 -4.26
N LYS A 167 -19.39 -5.04 -3.68
CA LYS A 167 -19.78 -4.76 -2.30
C LYS A 167 -18.79 -5.40 -1.33
N HIS A 168 -18.05 -4.57 -0.61
CA HIS A 168 -17.10 -5.02 0.40
C HIS A 168 -17.76 -5.09 1.78
N LYS A 169 -17.52 -6.17 2.52
CA LYS A 169 -18.00 -6.34 3.92
C LYS A 169 -16.98 -5.85 4.95
N LYS A 170 -15.74 -5.69 4.53
CA LYS A 170 -14.60 -5.22 5.32
C LYS A 170 -13.90 -4.10 4.56
N PRO A 171 -13.11 -3.27 5.24
CA PRO A 171 -12.20 -2.37 4.53
C PRO A 171 -11.23 -3.18 3.68
N PHE A 172 -10.82 -2.65 2.55
CA PHE A 172 -9.90 -3.33 1.64
C PHE A 172 -8.57 -2.58 1.51
N PHE A 173 -7.53 -3.36 1.20
CA PHE A 173 -6.24 -2.90 0.73
C PHE A 173 -6.00 -3.45 -0.67
N LEU A 174 -6.06 -2.58 -1.66
CA LEU A 174 -5.83 -2.91 -3.07
C LEU A 174 -4.46 -2.42 -3.50
N VAL A 175 -3.65 -3.32 -4.06
CA VAL A 175 -2.38 -2.99 -4.72
C VAL A 175 -2.55 -3.11 -6.23
N ALA A 176 -2.22 -2.03 -6.96
CA ALA A 176 -2.15 -2.00 -8.42
C ALA A 176 -0.70 -1.69 -8.83
N SER A 177 0.01 -2.70 -9.29
CA SER A 177 1.43 -2.64 -9.61
C SER A 177 1.66 -2.70 -11.12
N TYR A 178 1.91 -1.55 -11.71
CA TYR A 178 2.17 -1.42 -13.14
C TYR A 178 3.61 -1.77 -13.49
N ASP A 179 3.82 -2.41 -14.64
CA ASP A 179 5.15 -2.66 -15.19
C ASP A 179 5.71 -1.42 -15.92
N ASN A 180 4.87 -0.67 -16.60
CA ASN A 180 5.29 0.55 -17.29
C ASN A 180 5.71 1.67 -16.31
N PRO A 181 6.73 2.49 -16.72
CA PRO A 181 7.39 2.56 -18.04
C PRO A 181 8.62 1.63 -18.20
N HIS A 182 8.76 0.54 -17.43
CA HIS A 182 9.88 -0.41 -17.53
C HIS A 182 10.02 -1.01 -18.94
N ASN A 183 8.92 -1.16 -19.70
CA ASN A 183 8.89 -1.69 -21.06
C ASN A 183 9.72 -0.86 -22.07
N ILE A 184 10.17 0.33 -21.70
CA ILE A 184 11.13 1.10 -22.50
C ILE A 184 12.46 0.32 -22.73
N CYS A 185 12.78 -0.60 -21.83
CA CYS A 185 13.96 -1.46 -21.95
C CYS A 185 13.82 -2.46 -23.10
N GLU A 186 12.62 -3.04 -23.25
CA GLU A 186 12.28 -3.97 -24.33
C GLU A 186 12.21 -3.23 -25.67
N TYR A 187 11.59 -2.06 -25.69
CA TYR A 187 11.57 -1.19 -26.86
C TYR A 187 12.99 -0.85 -27.36
N ALA A 188 13.86 -0.42 -26.45
CA ALA A 188 15.23 -0.07 -26.77
C ALA A 188 16.07 -1.25 -27.31
N ARG A 189 15.67 -2.48 -27.00
CA ARG A 189 16.29 -3.73 -27.47
C ARG A 189 15.59 -4.35 -28.68
N SER A 190 14.57 -3.70 -29.22
CA SER A 190 13.69 -4.24 -30.28
C SER A 190 13.09 -5.61 -29.93
N GLN A 191 12.72 -5.77 -28.67
CA GLN A 191 12.06 -6.97 -28.13
C GLN A 191 10.54 -6.83 -28.08
N ASN A 192 9.83 -7.94 -27.98
CA ASN A 192 8.40 -7.94 -27.77
C ASN A 192 8.06 -7.41 -26.36
N PHE A 193 6.90 -6.82 -26.22
CA PHE A 193 6.38 -6.37 -24.92
C PHE A 193 5.59 -7.49 -24.24
N PRO A 194 6.16 -8.20 -23.26
CA PRO A 194 5.51 -9.35 -22.66
C PRO A 194 4.38 -8.98 -21.68
N TYR A 195 4.37 -7.75 -21.16
CA TYR A 195 3.52 -7.34 -20.05
C TYR A 195 2.61 -6.13 -20.37
N GLY A 196 2.37 -5.85 -21.63
CA GLY A 196 1.55 -4.74 -22.11
C GLY A 196 2.31 -3.77 -23.00
N ASN A 197 1.58 -2.94 -23.71
CA ASN A 197 2.14 -1.93 -24.62
C ASN A 197 2.66 -0.69 -23.85
N ILE A 198 3.55 0.05 -24.52
CA ILE A 198 4.02 1.35 -24.03
C ILE A 198 2.94 2.39 -24.27
#